data_57eac4c89d8e07057f88b757502c89ed
#
_entry.id   57eac4c89d8e07057f88b757502c89ed
#
_cell.length_a   1.000
_cell.length_b   1.000
_cell.length_c   1.000
_cell.angle_alpha   90.00
_cell.angle_beta   90.00
_cell.angle_gamma   90.00
#
_symmetry.space_group_name_H-M   'P 1'
#
loop_
_entity.id
_entity.type
_entity.pdbx_description
1 polymer ?
#
loop_
_entity_poly.entity_id
_entity_poly.type
_entity_poly.pdbx_seq_one_letter_code
_entity_poly.pdbx_strand_id
1 'polypeptide(L)'
;SIGDWSSDVCSSDLRYKMLNGYYLIHPMGWDAFGLPAENYAIKMGVHPEKSTAENIANIKRQIKEIAAVYDWDMEVNTTDPNFYKWTQWIFVKMFKAGLAYQKEMPINWCPSCKTGLANEEVVNGKCERCGADVTKKNLNQWMLKITAYADRLLDDLYKLDWPEKVKKMQTDWIGKSYGAEVNFKVENTDKEITVYTTRPDTLHGATFMVLAPEHAMAKELANDETRTAVEDYIYQSSLKSSVDRLQDKEKTGVFTGSYAINPINGAKVPIWQIGRASCRERV
;
A
#
# COMPACT_ATOMS: atom_id res chain seq x y z
N SER A 1 7.74 -23.80 -3.77
CA SER A 1 6.38 -23.60 -3.27
C SER A 1 6.26 -24.20 -1.88
N ILE A 2 6.03 -23.37 -0.87
CA ILE A 2 5.84 -23.77 0.54
C ILE A 2 4.38 -24.22 0.77
N GLY A 3 3.54 -24.23 -0.27
CA GLY A 3 2.10 -24.45 -0.15
C GLY A 3 1.63 -25.89 -0.04
N ASP A 4 2.38 -26.85 -0.57
CA ASP A 4 1.87 -28.24 -0.71
C ASP A 4 2.13 -29.16 0.50
N TRP A 5 3.01 -28.78 1.40
CA TRP A 5 3.36 -29.61 2.55
C TRP A 5 2.40 -29.46 3.74
N SER A 6 1.68 -28.35 3.81
CA SER A 6 0.88 -28.03 5.00
C SER A 6 -0.42 -28.81 5.09
N SER A 7 -1.08 -29.14 3.97
CA SER A 7 -2.38 -29.82 3.99
C SER A 7 -2.28 -31.31 4.34
N ASP A 8 -1.31 -32.04 3.78
CA ASP A 8 -1.14 -33.46 4.03
C ASP A 8 -0.60 -33.74 5.43
N VAL A 9 0.38 -32.95 5.87
CA VAL A 9 0.95 -33.08 7.23
C VAL A 9 -0.10 -32.72 8.28
N CYS A 10 -0.87 -31.63 8.06
CA CYS A 10 -1.96 -31.25 8.96
C CYS A 10 -3.05 -32.31 9.03
N SER A 11 -3.47 -32.90 7.92
CA SER A 11 -4.51 -33.93 7.92
C SER A 11 -4.09 -35.19 8.68
N SER A 12 -2.82 -35.63 8.52
CA SER A 12 -2.29 -36.80 9.23
C SER A 12 -2.16 -36.56 10.72
N ASP A 13 -1.64 -35.41 11.15
CA ASP A 13 -1.52 -35.03 12.57
C ASP A 13 -2.90 -34.89 13.22
N LEU A 14 -3.84 -34.23 12.55
CA LEU A 14 -5.21 -34.09 13.04
C LEU A 14 -5.87 -35.46 13.25
N ARG A 15 -5.74 -36.41 12.31
CA ARG A 15 -6.28 -37.77 12.47
C ARG A 15 -5.62 -38.51 13.63
N TYR A 16 -4.30 -38.40 13.75
CA TYR A 16 -3.58 -38.98 14.88
C TYR A 16 -4.10 -38.44 16.22
N LYS A 17 -4.27 -37.13 16.33
CA LYS A 17 -4.81 -36.51 17.54
C LYS A 17 -6.25 -36.93 17.85
N MET A 18 -7.12 -36.98 16.83
CA MET A 18 -8.49 -37.48 16.97
C MET A 18 -8.52 -38.92 17.51
N LEU A 19 -7.69 -39.79 16.94
CA LEU A 19 -7.62 -41.20 17.35
C LEU A 19 -7.08 -41.37 18.80
N ASN A 20 -6.35 -40.38 19.29
CA ASN A 20 -5.87 -40.32 20.66
C ASN A 20 -6.81 -39.55 21.61
N GLY A 21 -8.04 -39.25 21.21
CA GLY A 21 -9.08 -38.65 22.05
C GLY A 21 -8.96 -37.14 22.25
N TYR A 22 -8.16 -36.45 21.44
CA TYR A 22 -8.11 -34.98 21.49
C TYR A 22 -9.33 -34.38 20.80
N TYR A 23 -9.89 -33.32 21.37
CA TYR A 23 -10.85 -32.46 20.70
C TYR A 23 -10.10 -31.49 19.76
N LEU A 24 -10.49 -31.49 18.49
CA LEU A 24 -9.81 -30.67 17.48
C LEU A 24 -10.67 -29.48 17.08
N ILE A 25 -10.08 -28.32 17.03
CA ILE A 25 -10.68 -27.10 16.45
C ILE A 25 -9.95 -26.83 15.13
N HIS A 26 -10.55 -27.26 14.02
CA HIS A 26 -10.03 -27.03 12.67
C HIS A 26 -11.18 -26.56 11.75
N PRO A 27 -11.59 -25.28 11.88
CA PRO A 27 -12.72 -24.73 11.14
C PRO A 27 -12.40 -24.55 9.67
N MET A 28 -13.45 -24.51 8.83
CA MET A 28 -13.37 -24.05 7.44
C MET A 28 -13.91 -22.62 7.34
N GLY A 29 -13.14 -21.75 6.68
CA GLY A 29 -13.54 -20.37 6.40
C GLY A 29 -13.65 -20.11 4.89
N TRP A 30 -14.77 -19.53 4.46
CA TRP A 30 -14.99 -19.07 3.09
C TRP A 30 -14.78 -17.56 3.01
N ASP A 31 -13.69 -17.14 2.39
CA ASP A 31 -13.48 -15.73 2.02
C ASP A 31 -14.24 -15.46 0.72
N ALA A 32 -15.48 -15.01 0.87
CA ALA A 32 -16.47 -15.07 -0.19
C ALA A 32 -16.80 -13.70 -0.82
N PHE A 33 -16.28 -12.60 -0.26
CA PHE A 33 -16.35 -11.28 -0.88
C PHE A 33 -15.26 -11.08 -1.93
N GLY A 34 -15.49 -10.18 -2.88
CA GLY A 34 -14.46 -9.65 -3.73
C GLY A 34 -14.82 -9.61 -5.21
N LEU A 35 -14.02 -8.86 -5.95
CA LEU A 35 -14.17 -8.64 -7.39
C LEU A 35 -14.19 -9.91 -8.25
N PRO A 36 -13.46 -10.98 -7.96
CA PRO A 36 -13.57 -12.22 -8.75
C PRO A 36 -14.99 -12.79 -8.78
N ALA A 37 -15.67 -12.81 -7.64
CA ALA A 37 -17.06 -13.27 -7.55
C ALA A 37 -18.02 -12.32 -8.29
N GLU A 38 -17.84 -11.00 -8.14
CA GLU A 38 -18.65 -9.99 -8.81
C GLU A 38 -18.46 -10.01 -10.33
N ASN A 39 -17.23 -10.06 -10.82
CA ASN A 39 -16.93 -10.12 -12.25
C ASN A 39 -17.48 -11.41 -12.90
N TYR A 40 -17.38 -12.53 -12.20
CA TYR A 40 -17.99 -13.77 -12.67
C TYR A 40 -19.51 -13.65 -12.75
N ALA A 41 -20.12 -13.08 -11.73
CA ALA A 41 -21.57 -12.86 -11.69
C ALA A 41 -22.05 -11.96 -12.85
N ILE A 42 -21.33 -10.87 -13.13
CA ILE A 42 -21.62 -9.98 -14.27
C ILE A 42 -21.49 -10.75 -15.59
N LYS A 43 -20.41 -11.51 -15.76
CA LYS A 43 -20.16 -12.29 -16.98
C LYS A 43 -21.23 -13.34 -17.25
N MET A 44 -21.71 -13.99 -16.19
CA MET A 44 -22.69 -15.08 -16.28
C MET A 44 -24.15 -14.60 -16.15
N GLY A 45 -24.38 -13.33 -15.82
CA GLY A 45 -25.73 -12.79 -15.57
C GLY A 45 -26.41 -13.40 -14.35
N VAL A 46 -25.63 -13.82 -13.33
CA VAL A 46 -26.09 -14.46 -12.10
C VAL A 46 -25.75 -13.61 -10.91
N HIS A 47 -26.61 -13.54 -9.91
CA HIS A 47 -26.32 -12.79 -8.67
C HIS A 47 -25.10 -13.41 -7.92
N PRO A 48 -24.14 -12.60 -7.39
CA PRO A 48 -22.93 -13.11 -6.73
C PRO A 48 -23.24 -14.09 -5.58
N GLU A 49 -24.25 -13.83 -4.79
CA GLU A 49 -24.69 -14.70 -3.69
C GLU A 49 -24.95 -16.14 -4.17
N LYS A 50 -25.69 -16.29 -5.29
CA LYS A 50 -26.03 -17.60 -5.84
C LYS A 50 -24.79 -18.32 -6.36
N SER A 51 -23.98 -17.65 -7.19
CA SER A 51 -22.76 -18.26 -7.75
C SER A 51 -21.75 -18.64 -6.66
N THR A 52 -21.62 -17.81 -5.63
CA THR A 52 -20.74 -18.07 -4.49
C THR A 52 -21.24 -19.25 -3.66
N ALA A 53 -22.54 -19.36 -3.39
CA ALA A 53 -23.13 -20.49 -2.66
C ALA A 53 -22.93 -21.82 -3.42
N GLU A 54 -23.11 -21.82 -4.75
CA GLU A 54 -22.86 -22.99 -5.59
C GLU A 54 -21.40 -23.41 -5.58
N ASN A 55 -20.47 -22.44 -5.68
CA ASN A 55 -19.04 -22.69 -5.60
C ASN A 55 -18.61 -23.26 -4.25
N ILE A 56 -19.09 -22.68 -3.14
CA ILE A 56 -18.83 -23.18 -1.78
C ILE A 56 -19.31 -24.63 -1.65
N ALA A 57 -20.54 -24.92 -2.08
CA ALA A 57 -21.09 -26.29 -2.01
C ALA A 57 -20.22 -27.28 -2.81
N ASN A 58 -19.77 -26.90 -4.00
CA ASN A 58 -18.92 -27.73 -4.83
C ASN A 58 -17.53 -27.96 -4.22
N ILE A 59 -16.87 -26.92 -3.76
CA ILE A 59 -15.54 -27.00 -3.11
C ILE A 59 -15.65 -27.85 -1.83
N LYS A 60 -16.67 -27.63 -1.01
CA LYS A 60 -16.92 -28.42 0.20
C LYS A 60 -17.06 -29.92 -0.13
N ARG A 61 -17.79 -30.27 -1.20
CA ARG A 61 -17.91 -31.65 -1.67
C ARG A 61 -16.54 -32.21 -2.05
N GLN A 62 -15.75 -31.49 -2.86
CA GLN A 62 -14.43 -31.92 -3.29
C GLN A 62 -13.47 -32.13 -2.11
N ILE A 63 -13.45 -31.20 -1.14
CA ILE A 63 -12.63 -31.33 0.07
C ILE A 63 -13.01 -32.57 0.88
N LYS A 64 -14.31 -32.90 0.96
CA LYS A 64 -14.78 -34.14 1.61
C LYS A 64 -14.35 -35.40 0.86
N GLU A 65 -14.35 -35.37 -0.48
CA GLU A 65 -13.92 -36.49 -1.31
C GLU A 65 -12.44 -36.83 -1.14
N ILE A 66 -11.57 -35.82 -0.96
CA ILE A 66 -10.16 -36.09 -0.64
C ILE A 66 -9.94 -36.41 0.84
N ALA A 67 -11.01 -36.53 1.60
CA ALA A 67 -11.01 -36.88 3.01
C ALA A 67 -10.18 -35.93 3.90
N ALA A 68 -10.06 -34.64 3.55
CA ALA A 68 -9.44 -33.63 4.40
C ALA A 68 -10.24 -33.45 5.71
N VAL A 69 -9.52 -33.29 6.81
CA VAL A 69 -10.13 -33.21 8.15
C VAL A 69 -10.45 -31.77 8.49
N TYR A 70 -11.74 -31.45 8.51
CA TYR A 70 -12.28 -30.17 8.97
C TYR A 70 -13.44 -30.39 9.93
N ASP A 71 -13.59 -29.46 10.88
CA ASP A 71 -14.79 -29.38 11.71
C ASP A 71 -15.87 -28.58 10.95
N TRP A 72 -16.73 -29.31 10.27
CA TRP A 72 -17.78 -28.73 9.43
C TRP A 72 -18.91 -28.06 10.24
N ASP A 73 -18.97 -28.27 11.55
CA ASP A 73 -19.91 -27.59 12.45
C ASP A 73 -19.39 -26.18 12.83
N MET A 74 -18.09 -25.95 12.63
CA MET A 74 -17.42 -24.66 12.83
C MET A 74 -17.15 -23.93 11.51
N GLU A 75 -18.01 -24.06 10.54
CA GLU A 75 -17.89 -23.42 9.22
C GLU A 75 -18.23 -21.93 9.32
N VAL A 76 -17.40 -21.09 8.72
CA VAL A 76 -17.54 -19.63 8.70
C VAL A 76 -17.62 -19.12 7.28
N ASN A 77 -18.54 -18.21 6.99
CA ASN A 77 -18.63 -17.51 5.72
C ASN A 77 -18.57 -16.00 5.94
N THR A 78 -17.59 -15.34 5.31
CA THR A 78 -17.40 -13.89 5.45
C THR A 78 -18.56 -13.05 4.91
N THR A 79 -19.39 -13.62 4.00
CA THR A 79 -20.59 -12.96 3.47
C THR A 79 -21.85 -13.17 4.34
N ASP A 80 -21.76 -13.99 5.40
CA ASP A 80 -22.87 -14.12 6.34
C ASP A 80 -23.02 -12.82 7.17
N PRO A 81 -24.23 -12.20 7.20
CA PRO A 81 -24.49 -11.02 8.02
C PRO A 81 -24.14 -11.21 9.50
N ASN A 82 -24.29 -12.42 10.04
CA ASN A 82 -23.93 -12.74 11.42
C ASN A 82 -22.42 -12.70 11.65
N PHE A 83 -21.63 -12.88 10.59
CA PHE A 83 -20.17 -12.78 10.64
C PHE A 83 -19.73 -11.33 10.39
N TYR A 84 -20.06 -10.72 9.25
CA TYR A 84 -19.51 -9.40 8.90
C TYR A 84 -20.04 -8.25 9.75
N LYS A 85 -21.14 -8.42 10.49
CA LYS A 85 -21.58 -7.40 11.47
C LYS A 85 -20.50 -7.04 12.48
N TRP A 86 -19.61 -7.97 12.80
CA TRP A 86 -18.50 -7.73 13.73
C TRP A 86 -17.40 -6.88 13.10
N THR A 87 -17.10 -7.07 11.82
CA THR A 87 -16.21 -6.19 11.06
C THR A 87 -16.78 -4.77 11.00
N GLN A 88 -18.07 -4.63 10.75
CA GLN A 88 -18.77 -3.34 10.77
C GLN A 88 -18.72 -2.71 12.16
N TRP A 89 -18.93 -3.49 13.21
CA TRP A 89 -18.86 -3.01 14.58
C TRP A 89 -17.45 -2.49 14.94
N ILE A 90 -16.41 -3.21 14.57
CA ILE A 90 -15.02 -2.78 14.75
C ILE A 90 -14.78 -1.45 14.03
N PHE A 91 -15.20 -1.34 12.77
CA PHE A 91 -15.08 -0.11 12.00
C PHE A 91 -15.77 1.07 12.69
N VAL A 92 -17.00 0.88 13.15
CA VAL A 92 -17.76 1.92 13.88
C VAL A 92 -17.03 2.34 15.18
N LYS A 93 -16.43 1.40 15.90
CA LYS A 93 -15.61 1.70 17.09
C LYS A 93 -14.39 2.54 16.72
N MET A 94 -13.66 2.17 15.65
CA MET A 94 -12.52 2.93 15.15
C MET A 94 -12.93 4.33 14.70
N PHE A 95 -14.05 4.46 13.99
CA PHE A 95 -14.59 5.76 13.58
C PHE A 95 -14.90 6.65 14.79
N LYS A 96 -15.64 6.12 15.79
CA LYS A 96 -15.96 6.83 17.03
C LYS A 96 -14.72 7.23 17.84
N ALA A 97 -13.65 6.46 17.75
CA ALA A 97 -12.35 6.78 18.37
C ALA A 97 -11.52 7.78 17.54
N GLY A 98 -12.01 8.26 16.40
CA GLY A 98 -11.28 9.18 15.52
C GLY A 98 -10.11 8.53 14.78
N LEU A 99 -10.07 7.20 14.73
CA LEU A 99 -9.02 6.42 14.04
C LEU A 99 -9.36 6.14 12.58
N ALA A 100 -10.64 6.22 12.20
CA ALA A 100 -11.08 6.13 10.81
C ALA A 100 -11.63 7.49 10.36
N TYR A 101 -11.26 7.92 9.15
CA TYR A 101 -11.67 9.20 8.56
C TYR A 101 -11.76 9.09 7.05
N GLN A 102 -12.45 10.03 6.42
CA GLN A 102 -12.48 10.12 4.96
C GLN A 102 -11.49 11.15 4.44
N LYS A 103 -10.86 10.84 3.32
CA LYS A 103 -9.98 11.74 2.60
C LYS A 103 -10.07 11.49 1.10
N GLU A 104 -10.12 12.56 0.33
CA GLU A 104 -9.97 12.48 -1.12
C GLU A 104 -8.52 12.15 -1.47
N MET A 105 -8.32 11.07 -2.21
CA MET A 105 -6.99 10.60 -2.63
C MET A 105 -7.01 10.06 -4.05
N PRO A 106 -5.91 10.23 -4.80
CA PRO A 106 -5.74 9.59 -6.09
C PRO A 106 -5.55 8.09 -5.89
N ILE A 107 -6.41 7.30 -6.54
CA ILE A 107 -6.29 5.84 -6.60
C ILE A 107 -5.99 5.40 -8.03
N ASN A 108 -5.42 4.21 -8.19
CA ASN A 108 -5.36 3.56 -9.49
C ASN A 108 -6.79 3.17 -9.91
N TRP A 109 -7.19 3.59 -11.09
CA TRP A 109 -8.53 3.34 -11.60
C TRP A 109 -8.48 2.60 -12.92
N CYS A 110 -9.16 1.47 -13.00
CA CYS A 110 -9.38 0.80 -14.29
C CYS A 110 -10.69 1.28 -14.92
N PRO A 111 -10.65 1.96 -16.08
CA PRO A 111 -11.85 2.45 -16.73
C PRO A 111 -12.71 1.33 -17.33
N SER A 112 -12.11 0.19 -17.69
CA SER A 112 -12.79 -0.99 -18.21
C SER A 112 -13.51 -1.77 -17.12
N CYS A 113 -12.82 -2.11 -16.02
CA CYS A 113 -13.42 -2.81 -14.88
C CYS A 113 -14.26 -1.87 -13.99
N LYS A 114 -14.18 -0.55 -14.19
CA LYS A 114 -14.86 0.50 -13.40
C LYS A 114 -14.62 0.36 -11.90
N THR A 115 -13.37 0.07 -11.52
CA THR A 115 -12.99 -0.17 -10.12
C THR A 115 -11.64 0.44 -9.79
N GLY A 116 -11.41 0.69 -8.50
CA GLY A 116 -10.10 0.99 -7.94
C GLY A 116 -9.23 -0.26 -7.90
N LEU A 117 -7.93 -0.09 -8.11
CA LEU A 117 -6.95 -1.16 -8.09
C LEU A 117 -5.92 -0.90 -7.01
N ALA A 118 -5.51 -1.96 -6.31
CA ALA A 118 -4.30 -1.95 -5.48
C ALA A 118 -3.05 -1.79 -6.36
N ASN A 119 -1.93 -1.41 -5.76
CA ASN A 119 -0.69 -1.23 -6.53
C ASN A 119 -0.21 -2.54 -7.17
N GLU A 120 -0.45 -3.66 -6.50
CA GLU A 120 -0.10 -5.01 -6.94
C GLU A 120 -0.92 -5.48 -8.15
N GLU A 121 -2.10 -4.90 -8.35
CA GLU A 121 -3.01 -5.21 -9.47
C GLU A 121 -2.71 -4.38 -10.74
N VAL A 122 -1.68 -3.53 -10.68
CA VAL A 122 -1.22 -2.71 -11.82
C VAL A 122 0.13 -3.21 -12.29
N VAL A 123 0.14 -3.85 -13.45
CA VAL A 123 1.37 -4.40 -14.06
C VAL A 123 1.70 -3.60 -15.31
N ASN A 124 2.87 -2.96 -15.34
CA ASN A 124 3.32 -2.11 -16.47
C ASN A 124 2.29 -1.03 -16.88
N GLY A 125 1.64 -0.39 -15.88
CA GLY A 125 0.61 0.64 -16.13
C GLY A 125 -0.74 0.10 -16.59
N LYS A 126 -0.91 -1.22 -16.64
CA LYS A 126 -2.12 -1.90 -17.09
C LYS A 126 -2.79 -2.67 -15.96
N CYS A 127 -4.10 -2.79 -16.05
CA CYS A 127 -4.88 -3.62 -15.16
C CYS A 127 -4.52 -5.10 -15.38
N GLU A 128 -4.05 -5.79 -14.35
CA GLU A 128 -3.68 -7.20 -14.40
C GLU A 128 -4.84 -8.09 -14.93
N ARG A 129 -6.09 -7.69 -14.67
CA ARG A 129 -7.27 -8.50 -15.00
C ARG A 129 -7.76 -8.34 -16.44
N CYS A 130 -7.78 -7.11 -16.98
CA CYS A 130 -8.37 -6.84 -18.28
C CYS A 130 -7.40 -6.25 -19.30
N GLY A 131 -6.17 -5.91 -18.89
CA GLY A 131 -5.14 -5.35 -19.75
C GLY A 131 -5.36 -3.88 -20.15
N ALA A 132 -6.43 -3.23 -19.69
CA ALA A 132 -6.69 -1.82 -19.98
C ALA A 132 -5.69 -0.91 -19.26
N ASP A 133 -5.40 0.24 -19.87
CA ASP A 133 -4.53 1.24 -19.26
C ASP A 133 -5.17 1.81 -17.98
N VAL A 134 -4.37 1.88 -16.92
CA VAL A 134 -4.81 2.36 -15.60
C VAL A 134 -4.62 3.87 -15.54
N THR A 135 -5.62 4.58 -15.04
CA THR A 135 -5.59 6.03 -14.83
C THR A 135 -5.59 6.35 -13.33
N LYS A 136 -5.24 7.58 -12.98
CA LYS A 136 -5.44 8.10 -11.61
C LYS A 136 -6.79 8.78 -11.51
N LYS A 137 -7.54 8.47 -10.47
CA LYS A 137 -8.84 9.10 -10.19
C LYS A 137 -8.92 9.47 -8.71
N ASN A 138 -9.24 10.72 -8.43
CA ASN A 138 -9.49 11.17 -7.06
C ASN A 138 -10.85 10.65 -6.60
N LEU A 139 -10.84 9.91 -5.51
CA LEU A 139 -12.05 9.42 -4.86
C LEU A 139 -11.95 9.61 -3.35
N ASN A 140 -13.08 9.85 -2.72
CA ASN A 140 -13.20 9.81 -1.27
C ASN A 140 -12.95 8.39 -0.77
N GLN A 141 -11.90 8.21 0.02
CA GLN A 141 -11.49 6.92 0.58
C GLN A 141 -11.57 6.94 2.09
N TRP A 142 -11.96 5.81 2.67
CA TRP A 142 -11.79 5.58 4.08
C TRP A 142 -10.32 5.32 4.40
N MET A 143 -9.81 6.07 5.35
CA MET A 143 -8.43 5.98 5.82
C MET A 143 -8.41 5.61 7.29
N LEU A 144 -7.41 4.82 7.68
CA LEU A 144 -7.12 4.50 9.08
C LEU A 144 -5.86 5.23 9.52
N LYS A 145 -5.88 5.83 10.71
CA LYS A 145 -4.71 6.50 11.31
C LYS A 145 -3.73 5.47 11.88
N ILE A 146 -3.16 4.64 11.02
CA ILE A 146 -2.26 3.55 11.44
C ILE A 146 -1.03 4.04 12.22
N THR A 147 -0.57 5.27 11.96
CA THR A 147 0.58 5.88 12.63
C THR A 147 0.26 6.39 14.03
N ALA A 148 -1.02 6.47 14.44
CA ALA A 148 -1.40 6.97 15.76
C ALA A 148 -0.85 6.12 16.92
N TYR A 149 -0.53 4.86 16.65
CA TYR A 149 0.03 3.92 17.63
C TYR A 149 1.48 3.54 17.35
N ALA A 150 2.15 4.15 16.39
CA ALA A 150 3.50 3.77 15.95
C ALA A 150 4.50 3.82 17.12
N ASP A 151 4.54 4.92 17.87
CA ASP A 151 5.43 5.07 19.03
C ASP A 151 5.12 4.05 20.12
N ARG A 152 3.84 3.91 20.45
CA ARG A 152 3.40 2.95 21.47
C ARG A 152 3.74 1.51 21.10
N LEU A 153 3.57 1.15 19.81
CA LEU A 153 3.94 -0.19 19.33
C LEU A 153 5.43 -0.45 19.51
N LEU A 154 6.30 0.54 19.23
CA LEU A 154 7.73 0.42 19.45
C LEU A 154 8.07 0.26 20.93
N ASP A 155 7.50 1.09 21.81
CA ASP A 155 7.74 1.06 23.25
C ASP A 155 7.27 -0.26 23.89
N ASP A 156 6.14 -0.80 23.43
CA ASP A 156 5.57 -2.03 23.94
C ASP A 156 6.32 -3.29 23.45
N LEU A 157 7.08 -3.23 22.36
CA LEU A 157 7.90 -4.36 21.87
C LEU A 157 8.91 -4.84 22.93
N TYR A 158 9.48 -3.93 23.71
CA TYR A 158 10.46 -4.26 24.75
C TYR A 158 9.87 -4.99 25.96
N LYS A 159 8.54 -4.96 26.10
CA LYS A 159 7.80 -5.64 27.18
C LYS A 159 7.42 -7.08 26.81
N LEU A 160 7.61 -7.46 25.54
CA LEU A 160 7.19 -8.76 25.03
C LEU A 160 8.34 -9.76 25.07
N ASP A 161 8.04 -11.00 25.46
CA ASP A 161 8.97 -12.13 25.36
C ASP A 161 8.89 -12.74 23.94
N TRP A 162 9.32 -11.95 22.96
CA TRP A 162 9.35 -12.34 21.55
C TRP A 162 10.79 -12.49 21.05
N PRO A 163 11.03 -13.36 20.04
CA PRO A 163 12.34 -13.46 19.41
C PRO A 163 12.84 -12.11 18.89
N GLU A 164 14.11 -11.80 19.12
CA GLU A 164 14.73 -10.52 18.72
C GLU A 164 14.59 -10.23 17.21
N LYS A 165 14.61 -11.28 16.38
CA LYS A 165 14.38 -11.14 14.94
C LYS A 165 13.00 -10.53 14.64
N VAL A 166 11.95 -10.95 15.37
CA VAL A 166 10.58 -10.45 15.19
C VAL A 166 10.49 -9.00 15.67
N LYS A 167 11.07 -8.68 16.84
CA LYS A 167 11.12 -7.29 17.35
C LYS A 167 11.83 -6.38 16.36
N LYS A 168 12.97 -6.81 15.82
CA LYS A 168 13.71 -6.05 14.83
C LYS A 168 12.90 -5.82 13.55
N MET A 169 12.22 -6.83 13.02
CA MET A 169 11.39 -6.68 11.82
C MET A 169 10.28 -5.63 12.02
N GLN A 170 9.63 -5.61 13.17
CA GLN A 170 8.59 -4.62 13.47
C GLN A 170 9.17 -3.21 13.66
N THR A 171 10.31 -3.10 14.34
CA THR A 171 11.03 -1.83 14.51
C THR A 171 11.43 -1.24 13.16
N ASP A 172 12.03 -2.05 12.30
CA ASP A 172 12.47 -1.64 10.96
C ASP A 172 11.27 -1.27 10.06
N TRP A 173 10.14 -1.98 10.20
CA TRP A 173 8.91 -1.68 9.47
C TRP A 173 8.31 -0.33 9.84
N ILE A 174 8.24 -0.01 11.13
CA ILE A 174 7.77 1.30 11.61
C ILE A 174 8.77 2.39 11.22
N GLY A 175 10.08 2.10 11.29
CA GLY A 175 11.12 2.95 10.77
C GLY A 175 11.17 4.33 11.39
N LYS A 176 10.97 4.44 12.72
CA LYS A 176 11.06 5.73 13.43
C LYS A 176 12.43 6.35 13.22
N SER A 177 12.45 7.58 12.75
CA SER A 177 13.67 8.34 12.52
C SER A 177 13.55 9.74 13.12
N TYR A 178 14.69 10.30 13.52
CA TYR A 178 14.80 11.66 14.01
C TYR A 178 15.59 12.50 13.02
N GLY A 179 15.17 13.73 12.82
CA GLY A 179 15.81 14.64 11.89
C GLY A 179 15.34 16.08 12.10
N ALA A 180 15.75 16.93 11.20
CA ALA A 180 15.39 18.35 11.19
C ALA A 180 14.68 18.73 9.89
N GLU A 181 13.74 19.62 9.99
CA GLU A 181 13.18 20.34 8.85
C GLU A 181 14.03 21.58 8.58
N VAL A 182 14.36 21.80 7.32
CA VAL A 182 15.23 22.90 6.89
C VAL A 182 14.58 23.60 5.70
N ASN A 183 14.44 24.92 5.80
CA ASN A 183 13.84 25.73 4.76
C ASN A 183 14.91 26.28 3.82
N PHE A 184 14.74 26.02 2.54
CA PHE A 184 15.56 26.55 1.46
C PHE A 184 14.77 27.59 0.69
N LYS A 185 15.27 28.84 0.63
CA LYS A 185 14.66 29.87 -0.21
C LYS A 185 14.93 29.58 -1.67
N VAL A 186 13.90 29.72 -2.50
CA VAL A 186 14.06 29.65 -3.95
C VAL A 186 14.58 30.99 -4.45
N GLU A 187 15.65 30.95 -5.21
CA GLU A 187 16.30 32.15 -5.73
C GLU A 187 15.32 33.02 -6.55
N ASN A 188 15.38 34.35 -6.37
CA ASN A 188 14.56 35.33 -7.06
C ASN A 188 13.03 35.17 -6.85
N THR A 189 12.62 34.51 -5.78
CA THR A 189 11.21 34.38 -5.42
C THR A 189 11.02 34.46 -3.90
N ASP A 190 9.77 34.68 -3.47
CA ASP A 190 9.40 34.62 -2.04
C ASP A 190 9.06 33.17 -1.58
N LYS A 191 9.34 32.18 -2.40
CA LYS A 191 9.00 30.77 -2.13
C LYS A 191 10.09 30.09 -1.31
N GLU A 192 9.65 29.18 -0.46
CA GLU A 192 10.54 28.31 0.33
C GLU A 192 10.17 26.85 0.09
N ILE A 193 11.20 25.99 0.08
CA ILE A 193 11.06 24.53 0.03
C ILE A 193 11.54 24.01 1.37
N THR A 194 10.66 23.34 2.11
CA THR A 194 11.00 22.69 3.37
C THR A 194 11.43 21.24 3.10
N VAL A 195 12.66 20.91 3.46
CA VAL A 195 13.19 19.55 3.35
C VAL A 195 13.37 18.92 4.72
N TYR A 196 13.11 17.63 4.83
CA TYR A 196 13.42 16.86 6.01
C TYR A 196 14.70 16.06 5.80
N THR A 197 15.64 16.16 6.77
CA THR A 197 16.88 15.39 6.75
C THR A 197 17.17 14.76 8.11
N THR A 198 17.63 13.50 8.09
CA THR A 198 18.17 12.81 9.29
C THR A 198 19.64 13.17 9.55
N ARG A 199 20.28 13.88 8.62
CA ARG A 199 21.69 14.26 8.67
C ARG A 199 21.86 15.76 8.39
N PRO A 200 21.37 16.66 9.30
CA PRO A 200 21.52 18.10 9.12
C PRO A 200 22.99 18.54 9.10
N ASP A 201 23.90 17.77 9.70
CA ASP A 201 25.33 17.97 9.68
C ASP A 201 25.96 17.91 8.27
N THR A 202 25.30 17.23 7.32
CA THR A 202 25.81 17.08 5.94
C THR A 202 25.32 18.18 4.98
N LEU A 203 24.48 19.11 5.44
CA LEU A 203 23.91 20.16 4.59
C LEU A 203 24.93 21.08 3.95
N HIS A 204 26.11 21.27 4.58
CA HIS A 204 27.22 22.01 3.98
C HIS A 204 27.67 21.46 2.62
N GLY A 205 27.51 20.14 2.42
CA GLY A 205 27.87 19.42 1.20
C GLY A 205 26.72 19.23 0.21
N ALA A 206 25.57 19.88 0.41
CA ALA A 206 24.44 19.78 -0.50
C ALA A 206 24.78 20.40 -1.86
N THR A 207 24.71 19.60 -2.93
CA THR A 207 25.07 20.00 -4.29
C THR A 207 23.88 20.17 -5.21
N PHE A 208 22.72 19.58 -4.87
CA PHE A 208 21.46 19.74 -5.60
C PHE A 208 20.27 19.44 -4.69
N MET A 209 19.12 19.94 -5.08
CA MET A 209 17.84 19.66 -4.45
C MET A 209 16.97 18.84 -5.39
N VAL A 210 16.14 17.96 -4.82
CA VAL A 210 15.24 17.09 -5.60
C VAL A 210 13.80 17.30 -5.16
N LEU A 211 12.92 17.49 -6.12
CA LEU A 211 11.47 17.47 -5.94
C LEU A 211 10.87 16.23 -6.63
N ALA A 212 9.84 15.70 -6.01
CA ALA A 212 9.01 14.69 -6.66
C ALA A 212 8.21 15.32 -7.82
N PRO A 213 7.95 14.60 -8.91
CA PRO A 213 7.13 15.11 -10.01
C PRO A 213 5.72 15.53 -9.60
N GLU A 214 5.19 14.95 -8.52
CA GLU A 214 3.88 15.26 -7.95
C GLU A 214 3.87 16.48 -7.02
N HIS A 215 5.04 17.04 -6.73
CA HIS A 215 5.13 18.20 -5.84
C HIS A 215 4.41 19.42 -6.44
N ALA A 216 3.65 20.16 -5.61
CA ALA A 216 2.84 21.29 -6.09
C ALA A 216 3.67 22.35 -6.82
N MET A 217 4.89 22.61 -6.34
CA MET A 217 5.80 23.58 -6.94
C MET A 217 6.56 23.05 -8.17
N ALA A 218 6.42 21.77 -8.54
CA ALA A 218 7.21 21.16 -9.61
C ALA A 218 7.06 21.90 -10.95
N LYS A 219 5.84 22.30 -11.32
CA LYS A 219 5.57 23.08 -12.54
C LYS A 219 5.91 24.55 -12.39
N GLU A 220 5.72 25.11 -11.21
CA GLU A 220 5.89 26.53 -10.95
C GLU A 220 7.37 26.95 -10.97
N LEU A 221 8.27 26.04 -10.66
CA LEU A 221 9.71 26.25 -10.64
C LEU A 221 10.37 26.06 -12.01
N ALA A 222 9.63 25.59 -13.01
CA ALA A 222 10.12 25.51 -14.37
C ALA A 222 10.16 26.89 -15.01
N ASN A 223 11.33 27.26 -15.56
CA ASN A 223 11.47 28.46 -16.38
C ASN A 223 10.94 28.20 -17.81
N ASP A 224 10.90 29.21 -18.65
CA ASP A 224 10.34 29.09 -20.02
C ASP A 224 11.12 28.10 -20.89
N GLU A 225 12.43 27.94 -20.68
CA GLU A 225 13.29 27.03 -21.43
C GLU A 225 13.08 25.57 -21.02
N THR A 226 12.80 25.31 -19.72
CA THR A 226 12.71 23.96 -19.17
C THR A 226 11.25 23.46 -19.03
N ARG A 227 10.27 24.33 -19.19
CA ARG A 227 8.84 24.04 -18.94
C ARG A 227 8.34 22.80 -19.67
N THR A 228 8.59 22.72 -20.96
CA THR A 228 8.16 21.57 -21.77
C THR A 228 8.78 20.25 -21.29
N ALA A 229 10.08 20.26 -21.04
CA ALA A 229 10.80 19.06 -20.57
C ALA A 229 10.32 18.63 -19.15
N VAL A 230 10.03 19.59 -18.28
CA VAL A 230 9.50 19.36 -16.95
C VAL A 230 8.07 18.76 -17.01
N GLU A 231 7.20 19.32 -17.84
CA GLU A 231 5.84 18.81 -18.01
C GLU A 231 5.80 17.40 -18.62
N ASP A 232 6.63 17.15 -19.61
CA ASP A 232 6.80 15.82 -20.20
C ASP A 232 7.31 14.81 -19.16
N TYR A 233 8.28 15.22 -18.34
CA TYR A 233 8.81 14.34 -17.29
C TYR A 233 7.77 14.03 -16.21
N ILE A 234 6.96 15.01 -15.80
CA ILE A 234 5.84 14.81 -14.87
C ILE A 234 4.84 13.82 -15.48
N TYR A 235 4.48 13.99 -16.75
CA TYR A 235 3.57 13.09 -17.44
C TYR A 235 4.11 11.66 -17.50
N GLN A 236 5.33 11.46 -17.96
CA GLN A 236 5.96 10.13 -18.04
C GLN A 236 6.07 9.47 -16.66
N SER A 237 6.42 10.25 -15.63
CA SER A 237 6.48 9.75 -14.25
C SER A 237 5.11 9.35 -13.71
N SER A 238 4.04 10.01 -14.13
CA SER A 238 2.67 9.68 -13.71
C SER A 238 2.14 8.35 -14.25
N LEU A 239 2.71 7.88 -15.36
CA LEU A 239 2.37 6.59 -15.98
C LEU A 239 2.99 5.40 -15.24
N LYS A 240 4.06 5.63 -14.46
CA LYS A 240 4.76 4.59 -13.70
C LYS A 240 4.18 4.46 -12.30
N SER A 241 4.07 3.23 -11.79
CA SER A 241 3.73 3.03 -10.38
C SER A 241 4.86 3.49 -9.45
N SER A 242 4.53 3.77 -8.18
CA SER A 242 5.55 4.13 -7.19
C SER A 242 6.58 3.01 -6.98
N VAL A 243 6.15 1.75 -7.09
CA VAL A 243 7.04 0.58 -6.97
C VAL A 243 7.97 0.48 -8.15
N ASP A 244 7.45 0.63 -9.38
CA ASP A 244 8.26 0.60 -10.61
C ASP A 244 9.32 1.69 -10.58
N ARG A 245 8.95 2.91 -10.16
CA ARG A 245 9.89 4.04 -10.03
C ARG A 245 11.00 3.78 -8.99
N LEU A 246 10.69 3.06 -7.91
CA LEU A 246 11.69 2.68 -6.90
C LEU A 246 12.62 1.57 -7.38
N GLN A 247 12.12 0.64 -8.19
CA GLN A 247 12.88 -0.50 -8.72
C GLN A 247 13.64 -0.18 -10.01
N ASP A 248 13.30 0.92 -10.68
CA ASP A 248 13.93 1.33 -11.92
C ASP A 248 15.43 1.56 -11.69
N LYS A 249 16.25 0.81 -12.43
CA LYS A 249 17.73 0.88 -12.34
C LYS A 249 18.27 2.16 -12.99
N GLU A 250 17.54 2.69 -13.95
CA GLU A 250 17.91 3.90 -14.66
C GLU A 250 17.54 5.14 -13.85
N LYS A 251 18.53 5.96 -13.55
CA LYS A 251 18.33 7.20 -12.80
C LYS A 251 18.02 8.31 -13.79
N THR A 252 16.74 8.69 -13.87
CA THR A 252 16.28 9.78 -14.71
C THR A 252 15.91 11.01 -13.88
N GLY A 253 16.03 12.17 -14.47
CA GLY A 253 15.66 13.44 -13.86
C GLY A 253 15.71 14.59 -14.85
N VAL A 254 15.02 15.68 -14.54
CA VAL A 254 15.00 16.91 -15.33
C VAL A 254 15.31 18.11 -14.45
N PHE A 255 16.15 19.01 -14.95
CA PHE A 255 16.43 20.27 -14.27
C PHE A 255 15.26 21.23 -14.44
N THR A 256 14.85 21.89 -13.34
CA THR A 256 13.72 22.83 -13.38
C THR A 256 14.07 24.21 -13.96
N GLY A 257 15.34 24.54 -14.02
CA GLY A 257 15.81 25.88 -14.39
C GLY A 257 15.92 26.85 -13.19
N SER A 258 15.54 26.38 -11.99
CA SER A 258 15.55 27.18 -10.76
C SER A 258 16.60 26.66 -9.77
N TYR A 259 17.01 27.55 -8.86
CA TYR A 259 17.96 27.25 -7.80
C TYR A 259 17.37 27.53 -6.43
N ALA A 260 17.83 26.79 -5.44
CA ALA A 260 17.55 27.05 -4.03
C ALA A 260 18.82 27.55 -3.33
N ILE A 261 18.65 28.32 -2.28
CA ILE A 261 19.77 28.85 -1.48
C ILE A 261 19.94 27.97 -0.25
N ASN A 262 21.10 27.37 -0.10
CA ASN A 262 21.42 26.58 1.08
C ASN A 262 21.51 27.51 2.32
N PRO A 263 20.66 27.34 3.33
CA PRO A 263 20.59 28.25 4.48
C PRO A 263 21.85 28.22 5.36
N ILE A 264 22.70 27.19 5.23
CA ILE A 264 23.89 27.02 6.07
C ILE A 264 25.09 27.80 5.53
N ASN A 265 25.31 27.77 4.21
CA ASN A 265 26.51 28.35 3.61
C ASN A 265 26.21 29.34 2.48
N GLY A 266 24.93 29.64 2.17
CA GLY A 266 24.53 30.55 1.12
C GLY A 266 24.75 30.06 -0.31
N ALA A 267 25.19 28.82 -0.49
CA ALA A 267 25.46 28.28 -1.83
C ALA A 267 24.16 28.06 -2.61
N LYS A 268 24.22 28.35 -3.92
CA LYS A 268 23.12 28.02 -4.85
C LYS A 268 23.17 26.55 -5.21
N VAL A 269 22.06 25.85 -5.04
CA VAL A 269 21.89 24.45 -5.39
C VAL A 269 20.80 24.31 -6.46
N PRO A 270 21.05 23.63 -7.59
CA PRO A 270 20.06 23.43 -8.64
C PRO A 270 18.91 22.55 -8.16
N ILE A 271 17.68 22.84 -8.60
CA ILE A 271 16.48 22.09 -8.27
C ILE A 271 16.16 21.14 -9.42
N TRP A 272 16.15 19.85 -9.14
CA TRP A 272 15.83 18.79 -10.10
C TRP A 272 14.52 18.11 -9.76
N GLN A 273 13.82 17.65 -10.77
CA GLN A 273 12.74 16.68 -10.61
C GLN A 273 13.28 15.27 -10.89
N ILE A 274 13.04 14.36 -9.96
CA ILE A 274 13.47 12.97 -10.07
C ILE A 274 12.29 12.06 -9.70
N GLY A 275 11.88 11.20 -10.64
CA GLY A 275 10.72 10.31 -10.49
C GLY A 275 10.82 9.32 -9.33
N ARG A 276 12.03 9.02 -8.88
CA ARG A 276 12.31 8.17 -7.73
C ARG A 276 12.18 8.89 -6.37
N ALA A 277 12.08 10.22 -6.38
CA ALA A 277 11.82 10.96 -5.16
C ALA A 277 10.42 10.62 -4.63
N SER A 278 10.32 10.29 -3.35
CA SER A 278 9.01 10.24 -2.67
C SER A 278 8.46 11.67 -2.55
N CYS A 279 7.16 11.82 -2.26
CA CYS A 279 6.50 13.11 -2.07
C CYS A 279 7.13 14.02 -0.98
N ARG A 280 8.28 13.66 -0.44
CA ARG A 280 9.09 14.44 0.49
C ARG A 280 10.25 15.05 -0.28
N GLU A 281 10.46 16.34 -0.07
CA GLU A 281 11.63 17.07 -0.55
C GLU A 281 12.90 16.45 0.06
N ARG A 282 13.94 16.32 -0.73
CA ARG A 282 15.25 15.80 -0.28
C ARG A 282 16.39 16.67 -0.83
N VAL A 283 17.38 16.80 -0.02
CA VAL A 283 18.69 17.36 -0.39
C VAL A 283 19.71 16.26 -0.49
#